data_24ad29bc93e4de5e48992601a38705e3
#
_entry.id   24ad29bc93e4de5e48992601a38705e3
#
_cell.length_a   1.000
_cell.length_b   1.000
_cell.length_c   1.000
_cell.angle_alpha   90.00
_cell.angle_beta   90.00
_cell.angle_gamma   90.00
#
_symmetry.space_group_name_H-M   'P 1'
#
loop_
_entity.id
_entity.type
_entity.pdbx_description
1 polymer ?
#
loop_
_entity_poly.entity_id
_entity_poly.type
_entity_poly.pdbx_seq_one_letter_code
_entity_poly.pdbx_strand_id
1 'polypeptide(L)'
;MQDASVSFDPDLADLPRGEWLTQLAGVAEDFGFFQPLGRKHFAAHVRRGDTLMVSFETIQGIRALSVSAEPLGWSMVREHGWSHLCIASDGDTWFRDRNVIGLFDRMIDDGFFDDFETILFYGAGP
;
A
#
# COMPACT_ATOMS: atom_id res chain seq x y z
N MET A 1 -13.66 -9.28 11.57
CA MET A 1 -14.15 -8.75 10.29
C MET A 1 -14.29 -7.24 10.36
N GLN A 2 -13.82 -6.55 9.37
CA GLN A 2 -13.99 -5.11 9.31
C GLN A 2 -15.43 -4.75 8.99
N ASP A 3 -15.99 -3.89 9.80
CA ASP A 3 -17.31 -3.33 9.58
C ASP A 3 -17.16 -2.17 8.60
N ALA A 4 -18.07 -2.06 7.64
CA ALA A 4 -18.08 -0.96 6.68
C ALA A 4 -18.23 0.41 7.35
N SER A 5 -18.75 0.46 8.56
CA SER A 5 -18.88 1.69 9.34
C SER A 5 -17.58 2.11 10.02
N VAL A 6 -16.56 1.22 10.08
CA VAL A 6 -15.28 1.56 10.68
C VAL A 6 -14.55 2.58 9.81
N SER A 7 -14.20 3.71 10.40
CA SER A 7 -13.52 4.78 9.70
C SER A 7 -12.09 4.41 9.38
N PHE A 8 -11.67 4.67 8.14
CA PHE A 8 -10.27 4.55 7.75
C PHE A 8 -9.62 5.93 7.92
N ASP A 9 -9.02 6.13 9.08
CA ASP A 9 -8.42 7.42 9.43
C ASP A 9 -7.11 7.26 10.23
N PRO A 10 -6.09 6.61 9.61
CA PRO A 10 -4.82 6.44 10.29
C PRO A 10 -4.05 7.76 10.39
N ASP A 11 -3.21 7.88 11.40
CA ASP A 11 -2.32 9.03 11.59
C ASP A 11 -0.89 8.54 11.71
N LEU A 12 -0.08 8.81 10.69
CA LEU A 12 1.32 8.42 10.62
C LEU A 12 2.27 9.61 10.65
N ALA A 13 1.74 10.82 10.86
CA ALA A 13 2.54 12.04 10.83
C ALA A 13 3.54 12.08 11.99
N ASP A 14 4.71 12.64 11.70
CA ASP A 14 5.75 12.94 12.70
C ASP A 14 6.28 11.74 13.48
N LEU A 15 6.11 10.52 12.96
CA LEU A 15 6.67 9.33 13.60
C LEU A 15 8.10 9.06 13.12
N PRO A 16 9.00 8.61 14.01
CA PRO A 16 10.27 8.06 13.57
C PRO A 16 10.06 6.88 12.63
N ARG A 17 11.04 6.62 11.76
CA ARG A 17 10.87 5.63 10.69
C ARG A 17 10.42 4.26 11.18
N GLY A 18 11.00 3.76 12.28
CA GLY A 18 10.64 2.44 12.80
C GLY A 18 9.20 2.39 13.30
N GLU A 19 8.77 3.41 14.02
CA GLU A 19 7.40 3.51 14.51
C GLU A 19 6.43 3.73 13.36
N TRP A 20 6.81 4.55 12.37
CA TRP A 20 6.03 4.79 11.17
C TRP A 20 5.73 3.47 10.45
N LEU A 21 6.76 2.66 10.24
CA LEU A 21 6.60 1.38 9.55
C LEU A 21 5.72 0.42 10.35
N THR A 22 5.90 0.36 11.66
CA THR A 22 5.09 -0.48 12.53
C THR A 22 3.62 -0.08 12.48
N GLN A 23 3.33 1.21 12.53
CA GLN A 23 1.97 1.71 12.46
C GLN A 23 1.34 1.45 11.08
N LEU A 24 2.09 1.70 10.02
CA LEU A 24 1.62 1.44 8.66
C LEU A 24 1.29 -0.05 8.48
N ALA A 25 2.18 -0.92 8.93
CA ALA A 25 1.96 -2.37 8.85
C ALA A 25 0.71 -2.80 9.62
N GLY A 26 0.51 -2.23 10.81
CA GLY A 26 -0.67 -2.53 11.63
C GLY A 26 -1.96 -2.14 10.94
N VAL A 27 -2.00 -0.96 10.32
CA VAL A 27 -3.18 -0.50 9.56
C VAL A 27 -3.44 -1.44 8.39
N ALA A 28 -2.41 -1.79 7.63
CA ALA A 28 -2.56 -2.69 6.49
C ALA A 28 -3.04 -4.07 6.93
N GLU A 29 -2.54 -4.60 8.03
CA GLU A 29 -3.00 -5.89 8.55
C GLU A 29 -4.45 -5.85 9.00
N ASP A 30 -4.89 -4.74 9.58
CA ASP A 30 -6.28 -4.58 10.03
C ASP A 30 -7.27 -4.53 8.85
N PHE A 31 -6.89 -3.94 7.73
CA PHE A 31 -7.77 -3.75 6.58
C PHE A 31 -7.48 -4.66 5.40
N GLY A 32 -6.35 -5.33 5.39
CA GLY A 32 -5.94 -6.19 4.29
C GLY A 32 -4.74 -7.04 4.67
N PHE A 33 -3.56 -6.71 4.11
CA PHE A 33 -2.33 -7.41 4.49
C PHE A 33 -1.11 -6.50 4.40
N PHE A 34 -0.07 -6.89 5.11
CA PHE A 34 1.26 -6.29 5.00
C PHE A 34 2.26 -7.41 4.77
N GLN A 35 3.11 -7.28 3.75
CA GLN A 35 4.09 -8.30 3.41
C GLN A 35 5.45 -7.68 3.06
N PRO A 36 6.50 -7.97 3.84
CA PRO A 36 7.85 -7.60 3.42
C PRO A 36 8.24 -8.36 2.15
N LEU A 37 8.96 -7.69 1.26
CA LEU A 37 9.42 -8.23 -0.01
C LEU A 37 10.94 -8.07 -0.08
N GLY A 38 11.66 -8.94 0.63
CA GLY A 38 13.09 -8.82 0.78
C GLY A 38 13.45 -7.66 1.70
N ARG A 39 14.64 -7.08 1.48
CA ARG A 39 15.16 -6.05 2.38
C ARG A 39 14.73 -4.63 2.01
N LYS A 40 14.38 -4.40 0.76
CA LYS A 40 14.16 -3.05 0.23
C LYS A 40 12.74 -2.75 -0.19
N HIS A 41 11.85 -3.71 -0.06
CA HIS A 41 10.47 -3.54 -0.53
C HIS A 41 9.47 -4.08 0.48
N PHE A 42 8.26 -3.54 0.43
CA PHE A 42 7.11 -4.16 1.08
C PHE A 42 5.85 -3.91 0.27
N ALA A 43 4.85 -4.75 0.51
CA ALA A 43 3.51 -4.56 -0.02
C ALA A 43 2.57 -4.27 1.15
N ALA A 44 1.72 -3.26 1.00
CA ALA A 44 0.70 -2.92 1.99
C ALA A 44 -0.64 -2.82 1.26
N HIS A 45 -1.59 -3.63 1.66
CA HIS A 45 -2.91 -3.71 1.04
C HIS A 45 -3.99 -3.34 2.03
N VAL A 46 -4.89 -2.45 1.59
CA VAL A 46 -6.09 -2.07 2.32
C VAL A 46 -7.28 -2.38 1.43
N ARG A 47 -8.20 -3.22 1.92
CA ARG A 47 -9.39 -3.61 1.17
C ARG A 47 -10.62 -2.89 1.66
N ARG A 48 -11.33 -2.21 0.72
CA ARG A 48 -12.59 -1.54 1.02
C ARG A 48 -13.63 -1.81 -0.07
N GLY A 49 -13.41 -1.36 -1.29
CA GLY A 49 -14.37 -1.46 -2.38
C GLY A 49 -13.82 -2.19 -3.60
N ASP A 50 -14.54 -2.09 -4.70
CA ASP A 50 -14.28 -2.84 -5.93
C ASP A 50 -13.28 -2.16 -6.87
N THR A 51 -12.85 -0.95 -6.57
CA THR A 51 -11.79 -0.27 -7.31
C THR A 51 -10.50 -0.42 -6.55
N LEU A 52 -9.50 -1.01 -7.19
CA LEU A 52 -8.17 -1.17 -6.62
C LEU A 52 -7.21 -0.20 -7.27
N MET A 53 -6.55 0.62 -6.48
CA MET A 53 -5.42 1.42 -6.92
C MET A 53 -4.14 0.72 -6.52
N VAL A 54 -3.26 0.45 -7.49
CA VAL A 54 -1.93 -0.10 -7.24
C VAL A 54 -0.94 1.04 -7.42
N SER A 55 -0.17 1.36 -6.38
CA SER A 55 0.83 2.41 -6.46
C SER A 55 2.23 1.86 -6.20
N PHE A 56 3.22 2.46 -6.86
CA PHE A 56 4.63 2.17 -6.67
C PHE A 56 5.29 3.43 -6.12
N GLU A 57 5.74 3.37 -4.87
CA GLU A 57 6.22 4.54 -4.15
C GLU A 57 7.52 4.23 -3.43
N THR A 58 8.31 5.26 -3.13
CA THR A 58 9.47 5.09 -2.26
C THR A 58 9.08 5.45 -0.82
N ILE A 59 9.71 4.79 0.15
CA ILE A 59 9.52 5.13 1.57
C ILE A 59 9.86 6.60 1.80
N GLN A 60 10.95 7.07 1.19
CA GLN A 60 11.39 8.45 1.30
C GLN A 60 10.35 9.41 0.75
N GLY A 61 9.76 9.10 -0.40
CA GLY A 61 8.71 9.91 -1.00
C GLY A 61 7.44 9.95 -0.16
N ILE A 62 7.01 8.81 0.36
CA ILE A 62 5.83 8.76 1.21
C ILE A 62 6.01 9.65 2.44
N ARG A 63 7.17 9.55 3.10
CA ARG A 63 7.42 10.28 4.34
C ARG A 63 7.70 11.76 4.14
N ALA A 64 8.24 12.14 2.98
CA ALA A 64 8.66 13.54 2.72
C ALA A 64 7.60 14.35 1.99
N LEU A 65 6.83 13.73 1.08
CA LEU A 65 5.92 14.46 0.19
C LEU A 65 4.48 14.52 0.70
N SER A 66 4.14 13.69 1.68
CA SER A 66 2.81 13.69 2.27
C SER A 66 2.87 14.30 3.66
N VAL A 67 1.96 15.24 3.96
CA VAL A 67 1.84 15.84 5.29
C VAL A 67 1.53 14.77 6.34
N SER A 68 0.71 13.80 5.99
CA SER A 68 0.30 12.72 6.88
C SER A 68 1.23 11.52 6.83
N ALA A 69 2.28 11.57 6.00
CA ALA A 69 3.25 10.49 5.82
C ALA A 69 2.59 9.14 5.49
N GLU A 70 1.53 9.18 4.71
CA GLU A 70 0.79 7.97 4.30
C GLU A 70 0.96 7.70 2.81
N PRO A 71 0.83 6.43 2.36
CA PRO A 71 0.83 6.14 0.93
C PRO A 71 -0.23 6.96 0.20
N LEU A 72 0.08 7.33 -1.04
CA LEU A 72 -0.78 8.20 -1.85
C LEU A 72 -2.21 7.69 -1.95
N GLY A 73 -2.37 6.38 -2.13
CA GLY A 73 -3.69 5.79 -2.30
C GLY A 73 -4.58 5.82 -1.07
N TRP A 74 -4.02 6.07 0.11
CA TRP A 74 -4.83 6.10 1.34
C TRP A 74 -5.84 7.24 1.36
N SER A 75 -5.53 8.37 0.71
CA SER A 75 -6.52 9.43 0.55
C SER A 75 -7.70 8.96 -0.31
N MET A 76 -7.43 8.14 -1.32
CA MET A 76 -8.49 7.57 -2.16
C MET A 76 -9.35 6.55 -1.40
N VAL A 77 -8.73 5.77 -0.52
CA VAL A 77 -9.47 4.87 0.37
C VAL A 77 -10.42 5.69 1.25
N ARG A 78 -9.90 6.76 1.84
CA ARG A 78 -10.67 7.61 2.76
C ARG A 78 -11.81 8.34 2.05
N GLU A 79 -11.52 8.92 0.88
CA GLU A 79 -12.48 9.77 0.17
C GLU A 79 -13.45 9.00 -0.70
N HIS A 80 -13.02 7.91 -1.31
CA HIS A 80 -13.80 7.18 -2.30
C HIS A 80 -14.14 5.75 -1.92
N GLY A 81 -13.61 5.26 -0.81
CA GLY A 81 -13.83 3.87 -0.42
C GLY A 81 -13.14 2.86 -1.33
N TRP A 82 -12.08 3.27 -2.02
CA TRP A 82 -11.30 2.37 -2.88
C TRP A 82 -10.44 1.43 -2.04
N SER A 83 -10.06 0.32 -2.65
CA SER A 83 -8.99 -0.53 -2.12
C SER A 83 -7.65 -0.03 -2.64
N HIS A 84 -6.58 -0.35 -1.93
CA HIS A 84 -5.24 0.11 -2.28
C HIS A 84 -4.21 -0.98 -2.07
N LEU A 85 -3.31 -1.13 -3.03
CA LEU A 85 -2.11 -1.95 -2.90
C LEU A 85 -0.91 -1.04 -3.15
N CYS A 86 -0.10 -0.84 -2.12
CA CYS A 86 1.12 -0.05 -2.22
C CYS A 86 2.31 -0.99 -2.29
N ILE A 87 3.13 -0.84 -3.32
CA ILE A 87 4.44 -1.48 -3.38
C ILE A 87 5.45 -0.38 -3.08
N ALA A 88 6.08 -0.46 -1.93
CA ALA A 88 7.03 0.55 -1.47
C ALA A 88 8.45 0.05 -1.55
N SER A 89 9.37 0.92 -1.95
CA SER A 89 10.79 0.61 -1.98
C SER A 89 11.57 1.53 -1.04
N ASP A 90 12.66 1.00 -0.50
CA ASP A 90 13.64 1.80 0.22
C ASP A 90 14.67 2.30 -0.78
N GLY A 91 14.48 3.52 -1.27
CA GLY A 91 15.30 4.11 -2.31
C GLY A 91 14.83 3.75 -3.71
N ASP A 92 15.59 4.20 -4.70
CA ASP A 92 15.26 4.04 -6.12
C ASP A 92 15.73 2.67 -6.63
N THR A 93 14.83 1.71 -6.65
CA THR A 93 15.12 0.35 -7.13
C THR A 93 14.48 0.05 -8.47
N TRP A 94 13.62 0.96 -8.97
CA TRP A 94 12.80 0.76 -10.17
C TRP A 94 11.88 -0.45 -10.08
N PHE A 95 11.73 -1.00 -8.86
CA PHE A 95 10.85 -2.16 -8.57
C PHE A 95 11.19 -3.41 -9.41
N ARG A 96 12.48 -3.55 -9.78
CA ARG A 96 12.96 -4.70 -10.58
C ARG A 96 13.37 -5.90 -9.72
N ASP A 97 13.06 -5.83 -8.45
CA ASP A 97 13.42 -6.88 -7.50
C ASP A 97 12.58 -8.14 -7.74
N ARG A 98 13.24 -9.31 -7.64
CA ARG A 98 12.57 -10.60 -7.83
C ARG A 98 11.42 -10.81 -6.85
N ASN A 99 11.51 -10.26 -5.64
CA ASN A 99 10.46 -10.42 -4.64
C ASN A 99 9.21 -9.65 -5.03
N VAL A 100 9.35 -8.49 -5.67
CA VAL A 100 8.22 -7.72 -6.20
C VAL A 100 7.56 -8.49 -7.35
N ILE A 101 8.36 -8.97 -8.29
CA ILE A 101 7.85 -9.75 -9.43
C ILE A 101 7.16 -11.01 -8.95
N GLY A 102 7.76 -11.72 -7.99
CA GLY A 102 7.19 -12.92 -7.42
C GLY A 102 5.87 -12.69 -6.70
N LEU A 103 5.72 -11.53 -6.04
CA LEU A 103 4.44 -11.18 -5.42
C LEU A 103 3.34 -11.08 -6.48
N PHE A 104 3.59 -10.35 -7.58
CA PHE A 104 2.60 -10.19 -8.63
C PHE A 104 2.24 -11.53 -9.29
N ASP A 105 3.23 -12.38 -9.52
CA ASP A 105 2.99 -13.72 -10.07
C ASP A 105 2.07 -14.53 -9.15
N ARG A 106 2.32 -14.51 -7.85
CA ARG A 106 1.48 -15.23 -6.88
C ARG A 106 0.08 -14.64 -6.83
N MET A 107 -0.04 -13.32 -6.85
CA MET A 107 -1.35 -12.65 -6.80
C MET A 107 -2.18 -12.97 -8.04
N ILE A 108 -1.55 -13.01 -9.21
CA ILE A 108 -2.23 -13.40 -10.45
C ILE A 108 -2.70 -14.86 -10.34
N ASP A 109 -1.82 -15.76 -9.91
CA ASP A 109 -2.16 -17.19 -9.77
C ASP A 109 -3.26 -17.43 -8.74
N ASP A 110 -3.30 -16.65 -7.66
CA ASP A 110 -4.29 -16.78 -6.59
C ASP A 110 -5.60 -16.06 -6.89
N GLY A 111 -5.69 -15.34 -8.00
CA GLY A 111 -6.91 -14.61 -8.38
C GLY A 111 -7.16 -13.34 -7.59
N PHE A 112 -6.12 -12.77 -6.97
CA PHE A 112 -6.27 -11.56 -6.16
C PHE A 112 -6.93 -10.43 -6.94
N PHE A 113 -6.50 -10.20 -8.19
CA PHE A 113 -7.01 -9.10 -8.99
C PHE A 113 -8.43 -9.33 -9.51
N ASP A 114 -8.88 -10.57 -9.51
CA ASP A 114 -10.23 -10.91 -9.99
C ASP A 114 -11.34 -10.40 -9.07
N ASP A 115 -11.00 -10.06 -7.83
CA ASP A 115 -11.95 -9.52 -6.85
C ASP A 115 -12.33 -8.06 -7.11
N PHE A 116 -11.67 -7.41 -8.06
CA PHE A 116 -11.88 -5.98 -8.31
C PHE A 116 -12.46 -5.74 -9.70
N GLU A 117 -13.44 -4.83 -9.80
CA GLU A 117 -14.04 -4.44 -11.08
C GLU A 117 -13.11 -3.51 -11.86
N THR A 118 -12.40 -2.62 -11.17
CA THR A 118 -11.53 -1.63 -11.78
C THR A 118 -10.18 -1.66 -11.09
N ILE A 119 -9.11 -1.66 -11.87
CA ILE A 119 -7.74 -1.65 -11.36
C ILE A 119 -7.00 -0.48 -12.02
N LEU A 120 -6.47 0.41 -11.17
CA LEU A 120 -5.70 1.57 -11.61
C LEU A 120 -4.26 1.43 -11.15
N PHE A 121 -3.32 1.69 -12.04
CA PHE A 121 -1.90 1.66 -11.68
C PHE A 121 -1.36 3.09 -11.65
N TYR A 122 -0.59 3.41 -10.62
CA TYR A 122 0.02 4.72 -10.45
C TYR A 122 1.48 4.58 -10.03
N GLY A 123 2.38 5.22 -10.76
CA GLY A 123 3.79 5.28 -10.40
C GLY A 123 4.15 6.67 -9.91
N ALA A 124 4.69 6.75 -8.68
CA ALA A 124 5.17 8.01 -8.12
C ALA A 124 6.69 8.02 -8.21
N GLY A 125 7.22 8.85 -9.08
CA GLY A 125 8.64 8.97 -9.27
C GLY A 125 9.09 8.59 -10.67
N PRO A 126 10.41 8.50 -10.88
CA PRO A 126 10.95 8.25 -12.20
C PRO A 126 10.57 6.91 -12.75
#